data_9d245efb78b16ebb9f7c2c2fec607dc1
#
_entry.id   9d245efb78b16ebb9f7c2c2fec607dc1
#
_cell.length_a   1.000
_cell.length_b   1.000
_cell.length_c   1.000
_cell.angle_alpha   90.00
_cell.angle_beta   90.00
_cell.angle_gamma   90.00
#
_symmetry.space_group_name_H-M   'P 1'
#
loop_
_entity.id
_entity.type
_entity.pdbx_description
1 polymer ?
#
loop_
_entity_poly.entity_id
_entity_poly.type
_entity_poly.pdbx_seq_one_letter_code
_entity_poly.pdbx_strand_id
1 'polypeptide(L)'
;DIVEKITTLLPQKYIICTFSASGGTGSGLSVPLMAYLAQIGRVCIPAIVLPYTEQESAKASENSYNACVEVMGIKNLGATFLLDNSKYDKFAINSRFAKELDAFICLKNVSMYGNIDKAERKQVLSCPGVAVIGKSSKTRSTAPEIVESLHNGIYAEITSKTAYYLAIST
;
A
#
# COMPACT_ATOMS: atom_id res chain seq x y z
N ASP A 1 28.12 1.89 -6.70
CA ASP A 1 27.16 0.87 -6.24
C ASP A 1 25.78 1.12 -6.84
N ILE A 2 25.04 0.03 -7.17
CA ILE A 2 23.66 0.11 -7.74
C ILE A 2 22.73 0.88 -6.79
N VAL A 3 22.83 0.61 -5.50
CA VAL A 3 22.00 1.25 -4.47
C VAL A 3 22.24 2.75 -4.40
N GLU A 4 23.50 3.17 -4.50
CA GLU A 4 23.90 4.58 -4.51
C GLU A 4 23.39 5.30 -5.78
N LYS A 5 23.43 4.64 -6.92
CA LYS A 5 22.83 5.16 -8.16
C LYS A 5 21.31 5.32 -8.06
N ILE A 6 20.61 4.33 -7.47
CA ILE A 6 19.16 4.39 -7.27
C ILE A 6 18.81 5.55 -6.32
N THR A 7 19.55 5.74 -5.23
CA THR A 7 19.30 6.85 -4.29
C THR A 7 19.53 8.22 -4.89
N THR A 8 20.49 8.34 -5.81
CA THR A 8 20.72 9.58 -6.55
C THR A 8 19.56 9.86 -7.52
N LEU A 9 18.99 8.82 -8.13
CA LEU A 9 17.84 8.94 -9.03
C LEU A 9 16.52 9.19 -8.30
N LEU A 10 16.43 8.86 -7.00
CA LEU A 10 15.24 9.00 -6.17
C LEU A 10 15.47 10.02 -5.03
N PRO A 11 15.55 11.33 -5.33
CA PRO A 11 15.79 12.36 -4.31
C PRO A 11 14.59 12.58 -3.36
N GLN A 12 13.41 12.00 -3.69
CA GLN A 12 12.18 12.20 -2.95
C GLN A 12 12.26 11.57 -1.56
N LYS A 13 11.60 12.22 -0.59
CA LYS A 13 11.48 11.71 0.77
C LYS A 13 10.51 10.53 0.85
N TYR A 14 9.45 10.54 0.06
CA TYR A 14 8.39 9.53 0.03
C TYR A 14 8.50 8.70 -1.25
N ILE A 15 8.61 7.39 -1.11
CA ILE A 15 8.85 6.46 -2.21
C ILE A 15 7.85 5.32 -2.10
N ILE A 16 7.02 5.14 -3.13
CA ILE A 16 6.12 4.00 -3.23
C ILE A 16 6.87 2.87 -3.92
N CYS A 17 6.96 1.73 -3.25
CA CYS A 17 7.66 0.54 -3.74
C CYS A 17 6.63 -0.54 -4.10
N THR A 18 6.33 -0.71 -5.38
CA THR A 18 5.37 -1.71 -5.86
C THR A 18 6.10 -2.93 -6.39
N PHE A 19 5.75 -4.12 -5.89
CA PHE A 19 6.34 -5.38 -6.35
C PHE A 19 5.41 -6.57 -6.11
N SER A 20 5.63 -7.65 -6.87
CA SER A 20 4.98 -8.93 -6.63
C SER A 20 5.77 -9.73 -5.60
N ALA A 21 5.08 -10.19 -4.57
CA ALA A 21 5.69 -10.98 -3.51
C ALA A 21 6.04 -12.42 -3.95
N SER A 22 5.32 -12.96 -4.94
CA SER A 22 5.52 -14.34 -5.42
C SER A 22 6.79 -14.54 -6.25
N GLY A 23 7.25 -13.47 -6.92
CA GLY A 23 8.41 -13.54 -7.82
C GLY A 23 9.73 -13.33 -7.08
N GLY A 24 10.73 -14.18 -7.33
CA GLY A 24 12.04 -14.09 -6.68
C GLY A 24 12.78 -12.77 -6.95
N THR A 25 12.68 -12.21 -8.16
CA THR A 25 13.36 -10.96 -8.51
C THR A 25 12.73 -9.76 -7.81
N GLY A 26 11.39 -9.64 -7.84
CA GLY A 26 10.67 -8.52 -7.22
C GLY A 26 10.84 -8.50 -5.72
N SER A 27 10.58 -9.62 -5.04
CA SER A 27 10.73 -9.73 -3.60
C SER A 27 12.18 -9.62 -3.15
N GLY A 28 13.11 -10.32 -3.83
CA GLY A 28 14.51 -10.36 -3.47
C GLY A 28 15.27 -9.03 -3.63
N LEU A 29 14.82 -8.13 -4.52
CA LEU A 29 15.43 -6.82 -4.71
C LEU A 29 14.72 -5.71 -3.92
N SER A 30 13.38 -5.74 -3.87
CA SER A 30 12.60 -4.65 -3.29
C SER A 30 12.77 -4.56 -1.78
N VAL A 31 12.86 -5.69 -1.08
CA VAL A 31 12.99 -5.71 0.39
C VAL A 31 14.33 -5.10 0.85
N PRO A 32 15.51 -5.53 0.36
CA PRO A 32 16.78 -4.90 0.71
C PRO A 32 16.85 -3.42 0.32
N LEU A 33 16.29 -3.06 -0.84
CA LEU A 33 16.24 -1.66 -1.27
C LEU A 33 15.43 -0.80 -0.32
N MET A 34 14.24 -1.24 0.09
CA MET A 34 13.41 -0.52 1.05
C MET A 34 14.10 -0.40 2.42
N ALA A 35 14.76 -1.46 2.89
CA ALA A 35 15.51 -1.43 4.13
C ALA A 35 16.61 -0.37 4.10
N TYR A 36 17.36 -0.30 3.01
CA TYR A 36 18.40 0.70 2.82
C TYR A 36 17.80 2.12 2.74
N LEU A 37 16.76 2.33 1.94
CA LEU A 37 16.11 3.63 1.80
C LEU A 37 15.55 4.13 3.14
N ALA A 38 14.94 3.24 3.92
CA ALA A 38 14.45 3.54 5.26
C ALA A 38 15.59 3.92 6.22
N GLN A 39 16.73 3.23 6.13
CA GLN A 39 17.93 3.52 6.94
C GLN A 39 18.49 4.91 6.66
N ILE A 40 18.45 5.38 5.41
CA ILE A 40 18.89 6.73 5.04
C ILE A 40 17.81 7.82 5.22
N GLY A 41 16.71 7.49 5.91
CA GLY A 41 15.65 8.44 6.29
C GLY A 41 14.59 8.68 5.22
N ARG A 42 14.48 7.82 4.20
CA ARG A 42 13.33 7.86 3.26
C ARG A 42 12.13 7.17 3.88
N VAL A 43 10.94 7.60 3.52
CA VAL A 43 9.68 6.94 3.89
C VAL A 43 9.28 6.03 2.73
N CYS A 44 9.53 4.74 2.88
CA CYS A 44 9.11 3.74 1.89
C CYS A 44 7.69 3.28 2.20
N ILE A 45 6.84 3.26 1.17
CA ILE A 45 5.44 2.87 1.22
C ILE A 45 5.30 1.61 0.35
N PRO A 46 5.35 0.41 0.96
CA PRO A 46 5.23 -0.82 0.20
C PRO A 46 3.83 -1.00 -0.37
N ALA A 47 3.74 -1.41 -1.64
CA ALA A 47 2.54 -1.89 -2.29
C ALA A 47 2.82 -3.29 -2.81
N ILE A 48 2.43 -4.28 -2.05
CA ILE A 48 2.79 -5.68 -2.23
C ILE A 48 1.64 -6.41 -2.91
N VAL A 49 1.91 -6.97 -4.09
CA VAL A 49 0.93 -7.78 -4.81
C VAL A 49 1.08 -9.23 -4.37
N LEU A 50 0.07 -9.76 -3.71
CA LEU A 50 0.00 -11.14 -3.24
C LEU A 50 -0.47 -12.07 -4.36
N PRO A 51 0.03 -13.32 -4.42
CA PRO A 51 -0.40 -14.29 -5.42
C PRO A 51 -1.83 -14.77 -5.18
N TYR A 52 -2.47 -15.25 -6.24
CA TYR A 52 -3.65 -16.09 -6.10
C TYR A 52 -3.22 -17.52 -5.80
N THR A 53 -3.29 -17.90 -4.54
CA THR A 53 -2.71 -19.16 -4.03
C THR A 53 -3.28 -20.42 -4.67
N GLU A 54 -4.52 -20.39 -5.17
CA GLU A 54 -5.13 -21.54 -5.86
C GLU A 54 -4.60 -21.75 -7.29
N GLN A 55 -4.01 -20.72 -7.89
CA GLN A 55 -3.49 -20.75 -9.25
C GLN A 55 -1.97 -20.73 -9.34
N GLU A 56 -1.29 -20.50 -8.21
CA GLU A 56 0.16 -20.38 -8.18
C GLU A 56 0.81 -21.55 -7.43
N SER A 57 2.11 -21.71 -7.61
CA SER A 57 2.87 -22.78 -6.98
C SER A 57 3.04 -22.57 -5.47
N ALA A 58 3.27 -23.66 -4.72
CA ALA A 58 3.62 -23.57 -3.30
C ALA A 58 4.86 -22.69 -3.05
N LYS A 59 5.80 -22.68 -4.00
CA LYS A 59 6.99 -21.81 -3.92
C LYS A 59 6.64 -20.32 -4.02
N ALA A 60 5.65 -19.97 -4.84
CA ALA A 60 5.16 -18.59 -4.93
C ALA A 60 4.52 -18.12 -3.61
N SER A 61 3.76 -19.00 -2.96
CA SER A 61 3.17 -18.73 -1.64
C SER A 61 4.25 -18.59 -0.55
N GLU A 62 5.26 -19.46 -0.55
CA GLU A 62 6.40 -19.38 0.36
C GLU A 62 7.20 -18.08 0.16
N ASN A 63 7.51 -17.72 -1.08
CA ASN A 63 8.19 -16.46 -1.39
C ASN A 63 7.39 -15.26 -0.88
N SER A 64 6.06 -15.27 -1.08
CA SER A 64 5.18 -14.19 -0.62
C SER A 64 5.17 -14.06 0.90
N TYR A 65 5.08 -15.17 1.61
CA TYR A 65 5.14 -15.18 3.06
C TYR A 65 6.46 -14.59 3.56
N ASN A 66 7.58 -15.08 3.04
CA ASN A 66 8.91 -14.62 3.42
C ASN A 66 9.10 -13.13 3.13
N ALA A 67 8.69 -12.65 1.94
CA ALA A 67 8.76 -11.25 1.58
C ALA A 67 7.93 -10.36 2.54
N CYS A 68 6.73 -10.78 2.91
CA CYS A 68 5.89 -10.04 3.86
C CYS A 68 6.53 -10.00 5.26
N VAL A 69 7.07 -11.12 5.74
CA VAL A 69 7.77 -11.18 7.03
C VAL A 69 8.99 -10.26 7.04
N GLU A 70 9.79 -10.29 5.99
CA GLU A 70 10.97 -9.43 5.86
C GLU A 70 10.59 -7.94 5.81
N VAL A 71 9.56 -7.57 5.04
CA VAL A 71 9.04 -6.19 5.00
C VAL A 71 8.57 -5.74 6.37
N MET A 72 7.82 -6.58 7.10
CA MET A 72 7.35 -6.25 8.45
C MET A 72 8.49 -6.07 9.46
N GLY A 73 9.67 -6.66 9.20
CA GLY A 73 10.88 -6.47 9.98
C GLY A 73 11.61 -5.14 9.74
N ILE A 74 11.31 -4.43 8.66
CA ILE A 74 11.97 -3.16 8.35
C ILE A 74 11.39 -2.04 9.23
N LYS A 75 12.26 -1.36 9.97
CA LYS A 75 11.89 -0.19 10.76
C LYS A 75 11.68 1.04 9.88
N ASN A 76 10.81 1.94 10.32
CA ASN A 76 10.54 3.23 9.66
C ASN A 76 9.94 3.14 8.24
N LEU A 77 9.24 2.05 7.95
CA LEU A 77 8.34 2.02 6.78
C LEU A 77 7.12 2.90 7.02
N GLY A 78 6.56 3.39 5.93
CA GLY A 78 5.22 3.98 5.92
C GLY A 78 4.10 2.94 5.80
N ALA A 79 2.94 3.41 5.39
CA ALA A 79 1.76 2.59 5.16
C ALA A 79 2.03 1.48 4.13
N THR A 80 1.67 0.25 4.47
CA THR A 80 1.87 -0.93 3.62
C THR A 80 0.54 -1.38 3.02
N PHE A 81 0.45 -1.41 1.70
CA PHE A 81 -0.72 -1.92 0.97
C PHE A 81 -0.49 -3.36 0.54
N LEU A 82 -1.41 -4.26 0.90
CA LEU A 82 -1.40 -5.66 0.52
C LEU A 82 -2.51 -5.91 -0.50
N LEU A 83 -2.15 -6.02 -1.78
CA LEU A 83 -3.10 -6.23 -2.88
C LEU A 83 -3.30 -7.72 -3.09
N ASP A 84 -4.55 -8.17 -3.11
CA ASP A 84 -4.87 -9.60 -3.14
C ASP A 84 -5.41 -10.03 -4.51
N ASN A 85 -4.56 -10.72 -5.28
CA ASN A 85 -4.92 -11.23 -6.61
C ASN A 85 -6.04 -12.28 -6.62
N SER A 86 -6.45 -12.80 -5.45
CA SER A 86 -7.61 -13.70 -5.37
C SER A 86 -8.95 -12.98 -5.50
N LYS A 87 -8.99 -11.68 -5.25
CA LYS A 87 -10.24 -10.91 -5.20
C LYS A 87 -10.72 -10.41 -6.56
N TYR A 88 -9.82 -10.18 -7.50
CA TYR A 88 -10.13 -9.67 -8.84
C TYR A 88 -9.09 -10.13 -9.86
N ASP A 89 -9.36 -9.88 -11.14
CA ASP A 89 -8.33 -10.02 -12.18
C ASP A 89 -7.09 -9.18 -11.87
N LYS A 90 -5.91 -9.79 -12.00
CA LYS A 90 -4.63 -9.18 -11.62
C LYS A 90 -4.33 -7.84 -12.32
N PHE A 91 -4.80 -7.65 -13.57
CA PHE A 91 -4.64 -6.37 -14.26
C PHE A 91 -5.62 -5.32 -13.73
N ALA A 92 -6.83 -5.74 -13.40
CA ALA A 92 -7.83 -4.87 -12.79
C ALA A 92 -7.40 -4.38 -11.41
N ILE A 93 -6.80 -5.22 -10.57
CA ILE A 93 -6.28 -4.86 -9.24
C ILE A 93 -5.22 -3.76 -9.35
N ASN A 94 -4.21 -3.96 -10.20
CA ASN A 94 -3.14 -2.99 -10.36
C ASN A 94 -3.66 -1.63 -10.86
N SER A 95 -4.55 -1.64 -11.84
CA SER A 95 -5.16 -0.42 -12.37
C SER A 95 -6.04 0.28 -11.34
N ARG A 96 -6.79 -0.49 -10.55
CA ARG A 96 -7.65 0.05 -9.50
C ARG A 96 -6.83 0.66 -8.37
N PHE A 97 -5.80 -0.03 -7.89
CA PHE A 97 -4.88 0.50 -6.87
C PHE A 97 -4.24 1.81 -7.33
N ALA A 98 -3.71 1.86 -8.54
CA ALA A 98 -3.10 3.08 -9.07
C ALA A 98 -4.09 4.25 -9.08
N LYS A 99 -5.34 4.02 -9.49
CA LYS A 99 -6.41 5.05 -9.49
C LYS A 99 -6.81 5.48 -8.08
N GLU A 100 -6.95 4.55 -7.15
CA GLU A 100 -7.32 4.84 -5.77
C GLU A 100 -6.21 5.63 -5.05
N LEU A 101 -4.97 5.22 -5.25
CA LEU A 101 -3.81 5.90 -4.69
C LEU A 101 -3.60 7.29 -5.30
N ASP A 102 -3.73 7.43 -6.63
CA ASP A 102 -3.67 8.72 -7.30
C ASP A 102 -4.78 9.66 -6.80
N ALA A 103 -6.00 9.16 -6.68
CA ALA A 103 -7.12 9.93 -6.12
C ALA A 103 -6.80 10.41 -4.69
N PHE A 104 -6.21 9.59 -3.84
CA PHE A 104 -5.82 9.97 -2.48
C PHE A 104 -4.68 11.00 -2.47
N ILE A 105 -3.65 10.82 -3.30
CA ILE A 105 -2.50 11.72 -3.36
C ILE A 105 -2.89 13.06 -3.98
N CYS A 106 -3.70 13.02 -5.04
CA CYS A 106 -4.08 14.19 -5.83
C CYS A 106 -5.41 14.81 -5.41
N LEU A 107 -5.93 14.47 -4.21
CA LEU A 107 -7.15 15.08 -3.68
C LEU A 107 -7.10 16.60 -3.82
N LYS A 108 -7.97 17.13 -4.68
CA LYS A 108 -8.22 18.57 -4.76
C LYS A 108 -9.19 18.91 -3.63
N ASN A 109 -8.76 19.75 -2.74
CA ASN A 109 -9.55 20.23 -1.61
C ASN A 109 -10.71 21.08 -2.11
N VAL A 110 -11.88 20.48 -2.34
CA VAL A 110 -13.06 21.15 -2.89
C VAL A 110 -14.30 20.92 -1.99
N SER A 111 -14.15 20.21 -0.87
CA SER A 111 -15.26 19.93 0.02
C SER A 111 -15.56 21.12 0.95
N MET A 112 -16.83 21.44 1.11
CA MET A 112 -17.31 22.44 2.09
C MET A 112 -17.24 21.93 3.55
N TYR A 113 -17.09 20.63 3.75
CA TYR A 113 -17.20 19.99 5.07
C TYR A 113 -15.87 19.55 5.68
N GLY A 114 -14.80 19.66 4.96
CA GLY A 114 -13.46 19.31 5.42
C GLY A 114 -12.59 18.82 4.28
N ASN A 115 -11.31 19.07 4.40
CA ASN A 115 -10.33 18.70 3.39
C ASN A 115 -9.16 18.04 4.08
N ILE A 116 -8.67 16.96 3.49
CA ILE A 116 -7.42 16.33 3.91
C ILE A 116 -6.27 17.10 3.24
N ASP A 117 -5.50 17.82 4.03
CA ASP A 117 -4.40 18.62 3.51
C ASP A 117 -3.18 17.73 3.15
N LYS A 118 -2.14 18.38 2.60
CA LYS A 118 -0.92 17.70 2.20
C LYS A 118 -0.15 17.12 3.39
N ALA A 119 -0.21 17.77 4.57
CA ALA A 119 0.48 17.30 5.76
C ALA A 119 -0.22 16.09 6.35
N GLU A 120 -1.55 16.10 6.40
CA GLU A 120 -2.37 14.98 6.84
C GLU A 120 -2.21 13.74 5.94
N ARG A 121 -2.21 13.93 4.61
CA ARG A 121 -1.93 12.83 3.68
C ARG A 121 -0.54 12.22 3.90
N LYS A 122 0.47 13.06 4.13
CA LYS A 122 1.82 12.58 4.47
C LYS A 122 1.84 11.83 5.79
N GLN A 123 1.09 12.29 6.79
CA GLN A 123 0.99 11.63 8.09
C GLN A 123 0.39 10.23 7.95
N VAL A 124 -0.72 10.09 7.22
CA VAL A 124 -1.35 8.79 6.94
C VAL A 124 -0.38 7.86 6.21
N LEU A 125 0.28 8.35 5.15
CA LEU A 125 1.23 7.55 4.37
C LEU A 125 2.52 7.20 5.14
N SER A 126 2.87 7.98 6.16
CA SER A 126 4.04 7.71 7.02
C SER A 126 3.72 6.80 8.20
N CYS A 127 2.44 6.53 8.47
CA CYS A 127 2.05 5.66 9.57
C CYS A 127 2.43 4.21 9.25
N PRO A 128 3.27 3.56 10.07
CA PRO A 128 3.62 2.17 9.86
C PRO A 128 2.41 1.26 10.09
N GLY A 129 2.31 0.21 9.30
CA GLY A 129 1.23 -0.77 9.38
C GLY A 129 0.49 -0.96 8.07
N VAL A 130 -0.49 -1.85 8.07
CA VAL A 130 -1.29 -2.14 6.87
C VAL A 130 -2.30 -1.02 6.62
N ALA A 131 -2.39 -0.58 5.37
CA ALA A 131 -3.32 0.44 4.93
C ALA A 131 -4.27 -0.11 3.85
N VAL A 132 -5.48 0.44 3.83
CA VAL A 132 -6.49 0.18 2.81
C VAL A 132 -7.11 1.50 2.36
N ILE A 133 -7.53 1.57 1.11
CA ILE A 133 -8.29 2.69 0.56
C ILE A 133 -9.67 2.14 0.19
N GLY A 134 -10.72 2.70 0.78
CA GLY A 134 -12.10 2.40 0.44
C GLY A 134 -12.72 3.55 -0.36
N LYS A 135 -13.58 3.20 -1.31
CA LYS A 135 -14.35 4.18 -2.06
C LYS A 135 -15.82 3.79 -2.03
N SER A 136 -16.67 4.67 -1.51
CA SER A 136 -18.11 4.55 -1.69
C SER A 136 -18.56 5.25 -2.97
N SER A 137 -19.45 4.60 -3.73
CA SER A 137 -20.05 5.17 -4.94
C SER A 137 -21.31 6.01 -4.64
N LYS A 138 -21.76 6.04 -3.39
CA LYS A 138 -22.98 6.74 -2.99
C LYS A 138 -22.67 8.19 -2.64
N THR A 139 -23.53 9.10 -3.05
CA THR A 139 -23.46 10.53 -2.74
C THR A 139 -23.57 10.82 -1.24
N ARG A 140 -24.23 9.93 -0.50
CA ARG A 140 -24.31 9.96 0.97
C ARG A 140 -24.12 8.53 1.48
N SER A 141 -22.99 8.29 2.12
CA SER A 141 -22.69 6.99 2.70
C SER A 141 -22.81 7.05 4.20
N THR A 142 -23.42 6.02 4.79
CA THR A 142 -23.43 5.82 6.23
C THR A 142 -22.09 5.26 6.70
N ALA A 143 -21.77 5.42 8.00
CA ALA A 143 -20.54 4.87 8.56
C ALA A 143 -20.36 3.34 8.32
N PRO A 144 -21.40 2.48 8.46
CA PRO A 144 -21.29 1.07 8.11
C PRO A 144 -20.93 0.84 6.63
N GLU A 145 -21.51 1.60 5.69
CA GLU A 145 -21.20 1.46 4.26
C GLU A 145 -19.76 1.88 3.93
N ILE A 146 -19.23 2.88 4.62
CA ILE A 146 -17.83 3.28 4.49
C ILE A 146 -16.92 2.14 4.98
N VAL A 147 -17.20 1.59 6.16
CA VAL A 147 -16.43 0.45 6.70
C VAL A 147 -16.50 -0.76 5.77
N GLU A 148 -17.68 -1.07 5.25
CA GLU A 148 -17.87 -2.16 4.28
C GLU A 148 -17.03 -1.94 3.01
N SER A 149 -16.90 -0.71 2.54
CA SER A 149 -16.08 -0.39 1.36
C SER A 149 -14.59 -0.68 1.57
N LEU A 150 -14.10 -0.63 2.81
CA LEU A 150 -12.72 -0.99 3.16
C LEU A 150 -12.51 -2.51 3.11
N HIS A 151 -13.52 -3.30 3.48
CA HIS A 151 -13.43 -4.77 3.47
C HIS A 151 -13.63 -5.37 2.06
N ASN A 152 -14.47 -4.74 1.25
CA ASN A 152 -14.82 -5.21 -0.10
C ASN A 152 -13.87 -4.67 -1.20
N GLY A 153 -12.71 -4.16 -0.83
CA GLY A 153 -11.70 -3.65 -1.74
C GLY A 153 -10.79 -4.73 -2.34
N ILE A 154 -9.77 -4.25 -3.02
CA ILE A 154 -8.73 -5.07 -3.67
C ILE A 154 -7.65 -5.57 -2.68
N TYR A 155 -7.75 -5.18 -1.43
CA TYR A 155 -6.73 -5.44 -0.42
C TYR A 155 -6.97 -6.79 0.27
N ALA A 156 -5.88 -7.37 0.78
CA ALA A 156 -5.96 -8.55 1.63
C ALA A 156 -6.84 -8.28 2.85
N GLU A 157 -7.47 -9.31 3.34
CA GLU A 157 -8.35 -9.21 4.49
C GLU A 157 -7.57 -8.80 5.74
N ILE A 158 -8.07 -7.78 6.43
CA ILE A 158 -7.47 -7.28 7.66
C ILE A 158 -8.32 -7.76 8.82
N THR A 159 -7.72 -8.59 9.67
CA THR A 159 -8.38 -9.14 10.88
C THR A 159 -8.39 -8.16 12.05
N SER A 160 -7.51 -7.14 12.04
CA SER A 160 -7.46 -6.12 13.08
C SER A 160 -8.69 -5.22 13.05
N LYS A 161 -9.27 -4.98 14.22
CA LYS A 161 -10.40 -4.05 14.41
C LYS A 161 -9.95 -2.65 14.87
N THR A 162 -8.64 -2.42 14.96
CA THR A 162 -8.08 -1.15 15.44
C THR A 162 -7.42 -0.41 14.28
N ALA A 163 -7.85 0.82 14.03
CA ALA A 163 -7.18 1.75 13.13
C ALA A 163 -6.46 2.84 13.94
N TYR A 164 -5.20 3.12 13.59
CA TYR A 164 -4.45 4.23 14.19
C TYR A 164 -4.77 5.56 13.53
N TYR A 165 -5.02 5.54 12.23
CA TYR A 165 -5.39 6.73 11.46
C TYR A 165 -6.53 6.39 10.51
N LEU A 166 -7.51 7.29 10.43
CA LEU A 166 -8.60 7.25 9.48
C LEU A 166 -8.68 8.62 8.80
N ALA A 167 -8.61 8.63 7.49
CA ALA A 167 -8.80 9.81 6.67
C ALA A 167 -10.05 9.61 5.80
N ILE A 168 -11.01 10.54 5.88
CA ILE A 168 -12.25 10.50 5.10
C ILE A 168 -12.33 11.77 4.27
N SER A 169 -12.51 11.62 2.96
CA SER A 169 -12.83 12.71 2.03
C SER A 169 -14.21 12.48 1.43
N THR A 170 -15.01 13.53 1.36
CA THR A 170 -16.37 13.54 0.80
C THR A 170 -16.42 14.38 -0.48
#